data_9589d948501adf5d145ff92c01694476
#
_entry.id   9589d948501adf5d145ff92c01694476
#
_cell.length_a   1.000
_cell.length_b   1.000
_cell.length_c   1.000
_cell.angle_alpha   90.00
_cell.angle_beta   90.00
_cell.angle_gamma   90.00
#
_symmetry.space_group_name_H-M   'P 1'
#
loop_
_entity.id
_entity.type
_entity.pdbx_description
1 polymer ?
#
loop_
_entity_poly.entity_id
_entity_poly.type
_entity_poly.pdbx_seq_one_letter_code
_entity_poly.pdbx_strand_id
1 'polypeptide(L)'
;MDRRGILRSAVVAAAAALGFGRFATPARAQTKHIRLYVEMDVAPAREREMLDTFHNVFVPEAVKHEGYIRVKMLKRRTILQGTPPANHNYRFELEFESEELRQQWIASAGHQRVWPPVERTMTTLENYPVVLYDEV
;
A
#
# COMPACT_ATOMS: atom_id res chain seq x y z
N MET A 1 58.58 11.00 2.32
CA MET A 1 58.12 9.60 2.38
C MET A 1 56.74 9.48 2.94
N ASP A 2 56.60 9.99 4.08
CA ASP A 2 55.35 9.79 4.80
C ASP A 2 54.18 10.44 4.12
N ARG A 3 54.43 11.55 3.49
CA ARG A 3 53.35 12.28 2.85
C ARG A 3 52.64 11.44 1.80
N ARG A 4 53.40 10.73 1.04
CA ARG A 4 52.80 9.96 -0.03
C ARG A 4 51.95 8.85 0.47
N GLY A 5 52.37 8.22 1.54
CA GLY A 5 51.61 7.17 2.10
C GLY A 5 50.25 7.66 2.61
N ILE A 6 50.28 8.81 3.22
CA ILE A 6 49.03 9.35 3.76
C ILE A 6 48.05 9.69 2.63
N LEU A 7 48.57 10.29 1.58
CA LEU A 7 47.73 10.66 0.49
C LEU A 7 47.05 9.46 -0.16
N ARG A 8 47.80 8.41 -0.34
CA ARG A 8 47.25 7.23 -0.96
C ARG A 8 46.13 6.63 -0.13
N SER A 9 46.38 6.59 1.15
CA SER A 9 45.35 6.03 2.04
C SER A 9 44.08 6.82 1.97
N ALA A 10 44.19 8.11 1.97
CA ALA A 10 43.00 8.95 1.94
C ALA A 10 42.20 8.71 0.67
N VAL A 11 42.91 8.62 -0.43
CA VAL A 11 42.24 8.43 -1.72
C VAL A 11 41.48 7.11 -1.75
N VAL A 12 42.12 6.06 -1.27
CA VAL A 12 41.47 4.77 -1.29
C VAL A 12 40.23 4.78 -0.41
N ALA A 13 40.35 5.38 0.74
CA ALA A 13 39.21 5.41 1.63
C ALA A 13 38.04 6.15 1.01
N ALA A 14 38.33 7.27 0.40
CA ALA A 14 37.28 8.06 -0.20
C ALA A 14 36.59 7.29 -1.32
N ALA A 15 37.35 6.65 -2.15
CA ALA A 15 36.78 5.91 -3.25
C ALA A 15 35.88 4.79 -2.75
N ALA A 16 36.33 4.09 -1.74
CA ALA A 16 35.54 3.01 -1.20
C ALA A 16 34.22 3.51 -0.63
N ALA A 17 34.30 4.60 0.09
CA ALA A 17 33.08 5.14 0.69
C ALA A 17 32.08 5.54 -0.37
N LEU A 18 32.53 6.19 -1.39
CA LEU A 18 31.63 6.61 -2.45
C LEU A 18 30.99 5.43 -3.16
N GLY A 19 31.77 4.43 -3.45
CA GLY A 19 31.26 3.27 -4.12
C GLY A 19 30.18 2.56 -3.32
N PHE A 20 30.43 2.39 -2.05
CA PHE A 20 29.48 1.71 -1.20
C PHE A 20 28.18 2.46 -1.05
N GLY A 21 28.28 3.78 -0.92
CA GLY A 21 27.07 4.57 -0.79
C GLY A 21 26.12 4.41 -1.95
N ARG A 22 26.67 4.38 -3.14
CA ARG A 22 25.84 4.23 -4.32
C ARG A 22 25.27 2.82 -4.44
N PHE A 23 25.99 1.83 -4.02
CA PHE A 23 25.54 0.44 -4.15
C PHE A 23 24.33 0.13 -3.27
N ALA A 24 24.10 0.92 -2.25
CA ALA A 24 22.92 0.73 -1.43
C ALA A 24 21.64 0.99 -2.21
N THR A 25 21.70 1.83 -3.23
CA THR A 25 20.54 2.18 -4.02
C THR A 25 19.92 0.99 -4.74
N PRO A 26 20.69 0.15 -5.41
CA PRO A 26 20.09 -1.01 -6.07
C PRO A 26 19.36 -1.95 -5.11
N ALA A 27 19.89 -2.11 -3.90
CA ALA A 27 19.24 -2.98 -2.94
C ALA A 27 17.85 -2.46 -2.61
N ARG A 28 17.72 -1.17 -2.41
CA ARG A 28 16.42 -0.57 -2.13
C ARG A 28 15.51 -0.66 -3.33
N ALA A 29 16.04 -0.55 -4.52
CA ALA A 29 15.25 -0.63 -5.73
C ALA A 29 14.63 -2.01 -5.94
N GLN A 30 15.12 -3.03 -5.24
CA GLN A 30 14.59 -4.38 -5.35
C GLN A 30 13.44 -4.63 -4.39
N THR A 31 13.09 -3.66 -3.57
CA THR A 31 11.96 -3.80 -2.67
C THR A 31 10.68 -3.96 -3.47
N LYS A 32 9.95 -5.01 -3.18
CA LYS A 32 8.71 -5.30 -3.88
C LYS A 32 7.54 -4.63 -3.21
N HIS A 33 6.60 -4.19 -4.02
CA HIS A 33 5.38 -3.62 -3.52
C HIS A 33 4.46 -4.70 -3.00
N ILE A 34 3.55 -4.32 -2.12
CA ILE A 34 2.51 -5.22 -1.63
C ILE A 34 1.16 -4.69 -2.07
N ARG A 35 0.20 -5.59 -2.23
CA ARG A 35 -1.16 -5.25 -2.60
C ARG A 35 -2.13 -5.93 -1.66
N LEU A 36 -3.10 -5.16 -1.22
CA LEU A 36 -4.13 -5.67 -0.32
C LEU A 36 -5.47 -5.53 -1.01
N TYR A 37 -6.28 -6.58 -0.92
CA TYR A 37 -7.61 -6.60 -1.49
C TYR A 37 -8.63 -6.83 -0.38
N VAL A 38 -9.70 -6.05 -0.41
CA VAL A 38 -10.85 -6.27 0.47
C VAL A 38 -12.04 -6.60 -0.43
N GLU A 39 -12.62 -7.77 -0.22
CA GLU A 39 -13.84 -8.13 -0.95
C GLU A 39 -15.04 -7.58 -0.18
N MET A 40 -15.88 -6.81 -0.85
CA MET A 40 -16.90 -6.03 -0.18
C MET A 40 -18.30 -6.40 -0.66
N ASP A 41 -19.20 -6.49 0.30
CA ASP A 41 -20.63 -6.64 0.07
C ASP A 41 -21.27 -5.31 0.44
N VAL A 42 -21.25 -4.36 -0.49
CA VAL A 42 -21.77 -3.02 -0.24
C VAL A 42 -23.29 -3.05 -0.39
N ALA A 43 -23.99 -2.58 0.63
CA ALA A 43 -25.45 -2.51 0.59
C ALA A 43 -25.89 -1.62 -0.57
N PRO A 44 -26.78 -2.09 -1.46
CA PRO A 44 -27.16 -1.30 -2.64
C PRO A 44 -27.66 0.10 -2.30
N ALA A 45 -28.40 0.25 -1.22
CA ALA A 45 -28.91 1.55 -0.81
C ALA A 45 -27.79 2.48 -0.31
N ARG A 46 -26.62 1.94 -0.01
CA ARG A 46 -25.51 2.72 0.53
C ARG A 46 -24.35 2.86 -0.47
N GLU A 47 -24.57 2.45 -1.70
CA GLU A 47 -23.50 2.46 -2.70
C GLU A 47 -22.96 3.88 -2.91
N ARG A 48 -23.85 4.87 -3.05
CA ARG A 48 -23.41 6.24 -3.25
C ARG A 48 -22.64 6.75 -2.03
N GLU A 49 -23.14 6.46 -0.85
CA GLU A 49 -22.44 6.86 0.37
C GLU A 49 -21.04 6.25 0.41
N MET A 50 -20.90 4.98 0.04
CA MET A 50 -19.61 4.33 0.02
C MET A 50 -18.65 5.02 -0.95
N LEU A 51 -19.11 5.30 -2.17
CA LEU A 51 -18.26 5.92 -3.17
C LEU A 51 -17.87 7.34 -2.78
N ASP A 52 -18.81 8.12 -2.27
CA ASP A 52 -18.51 9.48 -1.84
C ASP A 52 -17.51 9.49 -0.68
N THR A 53 -17.70 8.62 0.28
CA THR A 53 -16.80 8.50 1.42
C THR A 53 -15.42 8.03 0.98
N PHE A 54 -15.37 7.05 0.09
CA PHE A 54 -14.10 6.55 -0.40
C PHE A 54 -13.32 7.66 -1.11
N HIS A 55 -13.95 8.34 -2.05
CA HIS A 55 -13.25 9.33 -2.85
C HIS A 55 -12.95 10.63 -2.10
N ASN A 56 -13.84 11.06 -1.22
CA ASN A 56 -13.73 12.38 -0.61
C ASN A 56 -13.15 12.37 0.80
N VAL A 57 -13.13 11.23 1.46
CA VAL A 57 -12.64 11.11 2.83
C VAL A 57 -11.46 10.15 2.92
N PHE A 58 -11.61 8.93 2.40
CA PHE A 58 -10.57 7.92 2.52
C PHE A 58 -9.34 8.26 1.68
N VAL A 59 -9.51 8.46 0.39
CA VAL A 59 -8.38 8.70 -0.52
C VAL A 59 -7.54 9.90 -0.10
N PRO A 60 -8.14 11.08 0.20
CA PRO A 60 -7.34 12.23 0.60
C PRO A 60 -6.48 11.99 1.84
N GLU A 61 -6.94 11.15 2.75
CA GLU A 61 -6.13 10.82 3.92
C GLU A 61 -5.04 9.82 3.56
N ALA A 62 -5.38 8.79 2.79
CA ALA A 62 -4.43 7.73 2.45
C ALA A 62 -3.21 8.27 1.72
N VAL A 63 -3.40 9.21 0.80
CA VAL A 63 -2.29 9.72 -0.01
C VAL A 63 -1.23 10.45 0.81
N LYS A 64 -1.54 10.85 2.03
CA LYS A 64 -0.58 11.56 2.89
C LYS A 64 0.42 10.64 3.55
N HIS A 65 0.22 9.34 3.53
CA HIS A 65 1.00 8.42 4.32
C HIS A 65 2.18 7.86 3.56
N GLU A 66 3.30 7.72 4.24
CA GLU A 66 4.51 7.21 3.64
C GLU A 66 4.28 5.80 3.13
N GLY A 67 4.75 5.53 1.93
CA GLY A 67 4.61 4.23 1.30
C GLY A 67 3.36 4.06 0.45
N TYR A 68 2.44 5.01 0.51
CA TYR A 68 1.24 4.95 -0.34
C TYR A 68 1.63 5.00 -1.82
N ILE A 69 1.05 4.12 -2.62
CA ILE A 69 1.23 4.15 -4.07
C ILE A 69 -0.10 4.44 -4.75
N ARG A 70 -1.12 3.65 -4.44
CA ARG A 70 -2.44 3.91 -5.01
C ARG A 70 -3.51 3.12 -4.26
N VAL A 71 -4.74 3.57 -4.41
CA VAL A 71 -5.90 2.86 -3.91
C VAL A 71 -7.01 2.97 -4.95
N LYS A 72 -7.76 1.91 -5.12
CA LYS A 72 -8.85 1.86 -6.09
C LYS A 72 -10.06 1.15 -5.50
N MET A 73 -11.23 1.57 -5.94
CA MET A 73 -12.46 0.88 -5.63
C MET A 73 -13.01 0.33 -6.94
N LEU A 74 -13.12 -1.00 -7.03
CA LEU A 74 -13.52 -1.68 -8.25
C LEU A 74 -14.92 -2.25 -8.07
N LYS A 75 -15.82 -1.95 -9.01
CA LYS A 75 -17.16 -2.52 -8.99
C LYS A 75 -17.18 -3.74 -9.90
N ARG A 76 -17.71 -4.85 -9.38
CA ARG A 76 -17.83 -6.05 -10.20
C ARG A 76 -18.79 -5.78 -11.36
N ARG A 77 -18.35 -6.10 -12.56
CA ARG A 77 -19.20 -5.97 -13.73
C ARG A 77 -19.91 -7.28 -14.05
N THR A 78 -19.14 -8.36 -14.15
CA THR A 78 -19.68 -9.66 -14.48
C THR A 78 -18.69 -10.73 -14.08
N ILE A 79 -19.19 -11.94 -13.90
CA ILE A 79 -18.37 -13.11 -13.62
C ILE A 79 -18.19 -13.85 -14.94
N LEU A 80 -16.94 -13.94 -15.39
CA LEU A 80 -16.63 -14.60 -16.65
C LEU A 80 -16.51 -16.11 -16.49
N GLN A 81 -16.10 -16.56 -15.30
CA GLN A 81 -15.91 -17.98 -15.04
C GLN A 81 -15.86 -18.22 -13.54
N GLY A 82 -16.34 -19.38 -13.10
CA GLY A 82 -16.30 -19.75 -11.69
C GLY A 82 -17.49 -19.22 -10.91
N THR A 83 -17.44 -19.43 -9.59
CA THR A 83 -18.58 -19.11 -8.72
C THR A 83 -18.13 -18.36 -7.48
N PRO A 84 -17.67 -17.09 -7.64
CA PRO A 84 -17.37 -16.28 -6.46
C PRO A 84 -18.64 -15.94 -5.70
N PRO A 85 -18.54 -15.51 -4.44
CA PRO A 85 -19.71 -15.13 -3.67
C PRO A 85 -20.56 -14.11 -4.41
N ALA A 86 -21.85 -14.36 -4.51
CA ALA A 86 -22.75 -13.55 -5.32
C ALA A 86 -22.88 -12.11 -4.79
N ASN A 87 -22.72 -11.95 -3.48
CA ASN A 87 -22.91 -10.66 -2.83
C ASN A 87 -21.68 -9.77 -2.82
N HIS A 88 -20.52 -10.25 -3.32
CA HIS A 88 -19.32 -9.42 -3.39
C HIS A 88 -19.41 -8.53 -4.63
N ASN A 89 -19.88 -7.32 -4.45
CA ASN A 89 -20.10 -6.40 -5.56
C ASN A 89 -19.00 -5.37 -5.74
N TYR A 90 -18.09 -5.22 -4.77
CA TYR A 90 -16.98 -4.30 -4.84
C TYR A 90 -15.71 -4.94 -4.35
N ARG A 91 -14.58 -4.45 -4.87
CA ARG A 91 -13.25 -4.82 -4.40
C ARG A 91 -12.45 -3.55 -4.16
N PHE A 92 -11.95 -3.42 -2.94
CA PHE A 92 -11.02 -2.36 -2.59
C PHE A 92 -9.61 -2.87 -2.85
N GLU A 93 -8.79 -2.10 -3.55
CA GLU A 93 -7.42 -2.48 -3.85
C GLU A 93 -6.48 -1.38 -3.34
N LEU A 94 -5.49 -1.78 -2.54
CA LEU A 94 -4.51 -0.86 -1.98
C LEU A 94 -3.12 -1.33 -2.32
N GLU A 95 -2.27 -0.43 -2.79
CA GLU A 95 -0.87 -0.74 -3.06
C GLU A 95 0.02 0.16 -2.23
N PHE A 96 0.96 -0.46 -1.50
CA PHE A 96 1.95 0.24 -0.68
C PHE A 96 3.35 -0.25 -1.05
N GLU A 97 4.35 0.57 -0.72
CA GLU A 97 5.74 0.22 -0.99
C GLU A 97 6.20 -0.98 -0.19
N SER A 98 5.68 -1.18 1.01
CA SER A 98 6.05 -2.31 1.85
C SER A 98 4.96 -2.60 2.86
N GLU A 99 4.99 -3.83 3.40
CA GLU A 99 4.07 -4.22 4.46
C GLU A 99 4.32 -3.44 5.74
N GLU A 100 5.57 -3.12 6.02
CA GLU A 100 5.90 -2.34 7.21
C GLU A 100 5.23 -0.97 7.17
N LEU A 101 5.32 -0.29 6.04
CA LEU A 101 4.69 1.02 5.90
C LEU A 101 3.17 0.92 5.90
N ARG A 102 2.62 -0.16 5.33
CA ARG A 102 1.18 -0.37 5.39
C ARG A 102 0.70 -0.54 6.83
N GLN A 103 1.46 -1.27 7.65
CA GLN A 103 1.08 -1.43 9.04
C GLN A 103 1.12 -0.11 9.81
N GLN A 104 2.07 0.75 9.49
CA GLN A 104 2.09 2.09 10.08
C GLN A 104 0.85 2.88 9.67
N TRP A 105 0.43 2.76 8.43
CA TRP A 105 -0.80 3.39 7.95
C TRP A 105 -2.01 2.88 8.72
N ILE A 106 -2.14 1.57 8.88
CA ILE A 106 -3.26 0.98 9.60
C ILE A 106 -3.31 1.46 11.05
N ALA A 107 -2.16 1.61 11.69
CA ALA A 107 -2.08 2.03 13.08
C ALA A 107 -2.30 3.53 13.26
N SER A 108 -2.32 4.31 12.18
CA SER A 108 -2.41 5.75 12.28
C SER A 108 -3.81 6.23 12.65
N ALA A 109 -3.87 7.39 13.29
CA ALA A 109 -5.14 8.02 13.61
C ALA A 109 -5.96 8.29 12.33
N GLY A 110 -5.27 8.59 11.24
CA GLY A 110 -5.95 8.84 9.97
C GLY A 110 -6.73 7.63 9.48
N HIS A 111 -6.10 6.46 9.47
CA HIS A 111 -6.79 5.25 9.05
C HIS A 111 -7.96 4.93 9.99
N GLN A 112 -7.74 5.05 11.28
CA GLN A 112 -8.79 4.78 12.26
C GLN A 112 -10.01 5.68 12.07
N ARG A 113 -9.80 6.85 11.48
CA ARG A 113 -10.88 7.80 11.22
C ARG A 113 -11.59 7.52 9.90
N VAL A 114 -10.86 7.13 8.86
CA VAL A 114 -11.42 7.12 7.50
C VAL A 114 -11.89 5.77 7.01
N TRP A 115 -11.40 4.67 7.59
CA TRP A 115 -11.85 3.34 7.15
C TRP A 115 -13.25 2.98 7.67
N PRO A 116 -13.57 3.18 8.96
CA PRO A 116 -14.89 2.79 9.45
C PRO A 116 -16.07 3.36 8.67
N PRO A 117 -16.04 4.62 8.20
CA PRO A 117 -17.14 5.11 7.37
C PRO A 117 -17.32 4.36 6.06
N VAL A 118 -16.25 3.82 5.48
CA VAL A 118 -16.36 2.97 4.30
C VAL A 118 -16.86 1.59 4.69
N GLU A 119 -16.27 1.03 5.73
CA GLU A 119 -16.59 -0.31 6.17
C GLU A 119 -18.07 -0.48 6.52
N ARG A 120 -18.66 0.49 7.19
CA ARG A 120 -20.04 0.35 7.65
C ARG A 120 -21.07 0.42 6.53
N THR A 121 -20.65 0.66 5.29
CA THR A 121 -21.58 0.58 4.16
C THR A 121 -21.78 -0.84 3.69
N MET A 122 -21.00 -1.78 4.22
CA MET A 122 -21.13 -3.19 3.88
C MET A 122 -22.25 -3.84 4.66
N THR A 123 -22.88 -4.82 4.02
CA THR A 123 -23.92 -5.61 4.65
C THR A 123 -23.34 -6.53 5.72
N THR A 124 -22.18 -7.13 5.42
CA THR A 124 -21.52 -8.06 6.33
C THR A 124 -20.26 -7.39 6.86
N LEU A 125 -20.19 -7.14 8.16
CA LEU A 125 -19.05 -6.49 8.79
C LEU A 125 -18.09 -7.47 9.43
N GLU A 126 -18.46 -8.75 9.52
CA GLU A 126 -17.60 -9.75 10.12
C GLU A 126 -17.05 -10.68 9.06
N ASN A 127 -15.75 -10.96 9.15
CA ASN A 127 -15.08 -11.95 8.31
C ASN A 127 -15.15 -11.67 6.81
N TYR A 128 -15.28 -10.41 6.41
CA TYR A 128 -15.10 -10.14 4.98
C TYR A 128 -13.64 -10.39 4.61
N PRO A 129 -13.38 -10.93 3.41
CA PRO A 129 -12.01 -11.29 3.04
C PRO A 129 -11.12 -10.07 2.90
N VAL A 130 -9.97 -10.14 3.55
CA VAL A 130 -8.90 -9.16 3.40
C VAL A 130 -7.64 -9.97 3.11
N VAL A 131 -7.08 -9.80 1.93
CA VAL A 131 -5.98 -10.65 1.48
C VAL A 131 -4.81 -9.79 1.03
N LEU A 132 -3.63 -10.14 1.50
CA LEU A 132 -2.40 -9.44 1.18
C LEU A 132 -1.58 -10.26 0.19
N TYR A 133 -1.07 -9.60 -0.85
CA TYR A 133 -0.24 -10.23 -1.87
C TYR A 133 1.09 -9.52 -1.97
N ASP A 134 2.12 -10.29 -2.21
CA ASP A 134 3.43 -9.74 -2.57
C ASP A 134 3.56 -9.71 -4.08
N GLU A 135 4.08 -8.61 -4.59
CA GLU A 135 4.46 -8.56 -6.00
C GLU A 135 5.76 -9.34 -6.18
N VAL A 136 5.81 -10.24 -7.13
CA VAL A 136 6.96 -11.12 -7.34
C VAL A 136 7.58 -10.93 -8.73
#